data_06cbf03fadd6fbd895e6d198d44edf0f
#
_entry.id   06cbf03fadd6fbd895e6d198d44edf0f
#
_cell.length_a   1.000
_cell.length_b   1.000
_cell.length_c   1.000
_cell.angle_alpha   90.00
_cell.angle_beta   90.00
_cell.angle_gamma   90.00
#
_symmetry.space_group_name_H-M   'P 1'
#
loop_
_entity.id
_entity.type
_entity.pdbx_description
1 polymer ?
#
loop_
_entity_poly.entity_id
_entity_poly.type
_entity_poly.pdbx_seq_one_letter_code
_entity_poly.pdbx_strand_id
1 'polypeptide(L)'
;MGVLSALRDLLAEPSLAGLDPDGPEFTAAHRAIVERKELVRLVFADFCRRCREADERLFADCAARARIELGSGAGLMRQLYPEVITSDVKPLPFVDVLARGEELPFRDGSLRAVYGINVFHHLADTEAFFHELTRAVAPGGGCVLIEPHYGPAARLLFRHLFTSEDYDVHAPSWQRHDRDRPASDANQALSYVVLRRDGARWQERFPGLRLLADTPHTHLSYLVSGGVNFRQLVPTSAGRGIRRLERALAPLDPILALQHTIVIRRER
;
A
#
# COMPACT_ATOMS: atom_id res chain seq x y z
N MET A 1 -2.46 18.00 26.40
CA MET A 1 -2.69 17.53 24.99
C MET A 1 -2.14 18.60 24.06
N GLY A 2 -1.27 18.21 23.12
CA GLY A 2 -0.64 19.16 22.19
C GLY A 2 -1.63 19.59 21.09
N VAL A 3 -1.38 20.76 20.46
CA VAL A 3 -2.19 21.30 19.35
C VAL A 3 -2.40 20.27 18.22
N LEU A 4 -1.39 19.47 17.90
CA LEU A 4 -1.47 18.42 16.88
C LEU A 4 -2.42 17.28 17.24
N SER A 5 -2.48 16.90 18.52
CA SER A 5 -3.44 15.88 18.99
C SER A 5 -4.88 16.39 18.87
N ALA A 6 -5.15 17.62 19.29
CA ALA A 6 -6.48 18.23 19.16
C ALA A 6 -6.90 18.37 17.67
N LEU A 7 -5.97 18.75 16.80
CA LEU A 7 -6.21 18.83 15.35
C LEU A 7 -6.53 17.44 14.76
N ARG A 8 -5.76 16.42 15.13
CA ARG A 8 -6.01 15.04 14.69
C ARG A 8 -7.42 14.58 15.09
N ASP A 9 -7.80 14.79 16.35
CA ASP A 9 -9.09 14.36 16.88
C ASP A 9 -10.25 15.12 16.20
N LEU A 10 -10.06 16.40 15.87
CA LEU A 10 -11.02 17.20 15.10
C LEU A 10 -11.20 16.68 13.66
N LEU A 11 -10.10 16.26 13.05
CA LEU A 11 -10.07 15.79 11.66
C LEU A 11 -10.44 14.31 11.53
N ALA A 12 -10.44 13.53 12.61
CA ALA A 12 -10.73 12.10 12.59
C ALA A 12 -12.09 11.79 11.92
N GLU A 13 -12.15 10.67 11.20
CA GLU A 13 -13.36 10.19 10.54
C GLU A 13 -14.34 9.66 11.59
N PRO A 14 -15.52 10.30 11.79
CA PRO A 14 -16.42 9.94 12.88
C PRO A 14 -16.94 8.50 12.82
N SER A 15 -17.06 7.94 11.61
CA SER A 15 -17.59 6.59 11.43
C SER A 15 -16.63 5.48 11.90
N LEU A 16 -15.39 5.82 12.25
CA LEU A 16 -14.41 4.88 12.81
C LEU A 16 -14.32 4.95 14.33
N ALA A 17 -14.99 5.93 14.94
CA ALA A 17 -14.89 6.16 16.39
C ALA A 17 -15.39 4.94 17.18
N GLY A 18 -14.55 4.43 18.07
CA GLY A 18 -14.89 3.28 18.93
C GLY A 18 -14.88 1.91 18.26
N LEU A 19 -14.54 1.82 16.97
CA LEU A 19 -14.38 0.54 16.31
C LEU A 19 -12.98 -0.05 16.60
N ASP A 20 -12.95 -1.38 16.75
CA ASP A 20 -11.69 -2.12 16.83
C ASP A 20 -11.03 -2.15 15.44
N PRO A 21 -9.80 -1.61 15.27
CA PRO A 21 -9.09 -1.61 13.99
C PRO A 21 -8.92 -3.00 13.35
N ASP A 22 -8.87 -4.04 14.15
CA ASP A 22 -8.73 -5.41 13.68
C ASP A 22 -10.07 -6.14 13.49
N GLY A 23 -11.16 -5.51 13.90
CA GLY A 23 -12.52 -6.04 13.80
C GLY A 23 -13.09 -5.99 12.36
N PRO A 24 -14.09 -6.83 12.06
CA PRO A 24 -14.76 -6.85 10.75
C PRO A 24 -15.54 -5.57 10.47
N GLU A 25 -16.05 -4.90 11.52
CA GLU A 25 -16.81 -3.65 11.42
C GLU A 25 -15.93 -2.51 10.93
N PHE A 26 -14.67 -2.47 11.34
CA PHE A 26 -13.69 -1.48 10.87
C PHE A 26 -13.44 -1.62 9.35
N THR A 27 -13.27 -2.84 8.86
CA THR A 27 -13.12 -3.10 7.42
C THR A 27 -14.38 -2.70 6.63
N ALA A 28 -15.56 -3.00 7.16
CA ALA A 28 -16.84 -2.58 6.56
C ALA A 28 -16.99 -1.04 6.53
N ALA A 29 -16.59 -0.37 7.62
CA ALA A 29 -16.58 1.10 7.70
C ALA A 29 -15.60 1.72 6.71
N HIS A 30 -14.39 1.18 6.56
CA HIS A 30 -13.41 1.62 5.56
C HIS A 30 -13.98 1.52 4.14
N ARG A 31 -14.64 0.42 3.80
CA ARG A 31 -15.30 0.25 2.51
C ARG A 31 -16.38 1.32 2.28
N ALA A 32 -17.26 1.54 3.26
CA ALA A 32 -18.30 2.57 3.17
C ALA A 32 -17.70 3.99 3.01
N ILE A 33 -16.55 4.26 3.64
CA ILE A 33 -15.81 5.52 3.48
C ILE A 33 -15.30 5.67 2.03
N VAL A 34 -14.68 4.64 1.46
CA VAL A 34 -14.20 4.67 0.07
C VAL A 34 -15.36 4.82 -0.91
N GLU A 35 -16.50 4.19 -0.67
CA GLU A 35 -17.71 4.33 -1.49
C GLU A 35 -18.30 5.74 -1.41
N ARG A 36 -18.32 6.36 -0.23
CA ARG A 36 -18.91 7.68 0.02
C ARG A 36 -18.01 8.85 -0.39
N LYS A 37 -16.69 8.74 -0.14
CA LYS A 37 -15.72 9.82 -0.40
C LYS A 37 -15.16 9.69 -1.81
N GLU A 38 -15.73 10.41 -2.76
CA GLU A 38 -15.30 10.37 -4.15
C GLU A 38 -13.81 10.72 -4.34
N LEU A 39 -13.26 11.70 -3.58
CA LEU A 39 -11.83 12.04 -3.66
C LEU A 39 -10.95 10.88 -3.21
N VAL A 40 -11.32 10.17 -2.15
CA VAL A 40 -10.60 8.95 -1.69
C VAL A 40 -10.66 7.90 -2.78
N ARG A 41 -11.83 7.63 -3.34
CA ARG A 41 -12.01 6.67 -4.43
C ARG A 41 -11.16 7.01 -5.65
N LEU A 42 -11.05 8.29 -6.02
CA LEU A 42 -10.21 8.76 -7.12
C LEU A 42 -8.71 8.55 -6.85
N VAL A 43 -8.26 8.74 -5.61
CA VAL A 43 -6.86 8.48 -5.22
C VAL A 43 -6.56 6.99 -5.29
N PHE A 44 -7.41 6.14 -4.70
CA PHE A 44 -7.20 4.69 -4.73
C PHE A 44 -7.34 4.11 -6.15
N ALA A 45 -8.22 4.66 -6.98
CA ALA A 45 -8.29 4.29 -8.39
C ALA A 45 -7.00 4.65 -9.16
N ASP A 46 -6.35 5.77 -8.81
CA ASP A 46 -5.03 6.11 -9.33
C ASP A 46 -3.96 5.08 -8.89
N PHE A 47 -4.02 4.61 -7.65
CA PHE A 47 -3.15 3.55 -7.16
C PHE A 47 -3.33 2.24 -7.93
N CYS A 48 -4.56 1.79 -8.10
CA CYS A 48 -4.87 0.59 -8.89
C CYS A 48 -4.34 0.73 -10.33
N ARG A 49 -4.54 1.90 -10.97
CA ARG A 49 -4.05 2.19 -12.31
C ARG A 49 -2.52 2.15 -12.37
N ARG A 50 -1.81 2.74 -11.39
CA ARG A 50 -0.33 2.68 -11.30
C ARG A 50 0.19 1.26 -11.20
N CYS A 51 -0.46 0.41 -10.41
CA CYS A 51 -0.12 -1.01 -10.33
C CYS A 51 -0.22 -1.66 -11.70
N ARG A 52 -1.33 -1.42 -12.40
CA ARG A 52 -1.58 -2.01 -13.72
C ARG A 52 -0.61 -1.51 -14.79
N GLU A 53 -0.38 -0.21 -14.88
CA GLU A 53 0.55 0.40 -15.84
C GLU A 53 2.00 -0.06 -15.61
N ALA A 54 2.42 -0.18 -14.35
CA ALA A 54 3.75 -0.67 -14.00
C ALA A 54 3.95 -2.14 -14.43
N ASP A 55 2.97 -3.01 -14.13
CA ASP A 55 2.99 -4.41 -14.59
C ASP A 55 3.03 -4.50 -16.11
N GLU A 56 2.14 -3.83 -16.81
CA GLU A 56 2.07 -3.90 -18.28
C GLU A 56 3.36 -3.46 -18.94
N ARG A 57 4.01 -2.45 -18.39
CA ARG A 57 5.27 -1.90 -18.92
C ARG A 57 6.49 -2.70 -18.51
N LEU A 58 6.60 -3.10 -17.23
CA LEU A 58 7.86 -3.62 -16.67
C LEU A 58 7.90 -5.14 -16.61
N PHE A 59 6.74 -5.82 -16.74
CA PHE A 59 6.64 -7.27 -16.77
C PHE A 59 6.15 -7.78 -18.14
N ALA A 60 6.40 -7.02 -19.22
CA ALA A 60 5.92 -7.34 -20.57
C ALA A 60 6.35 -8.73 -21.05
N ASP A 61 7.55 -9.17 -20.65
CA ASP A 61 8.13 -10.48 -21.06
C ASP A 61 7.59 -11.66 -20.25
N CYS A 62 6.79 -11.43 -19.22
CA CYS A 62 6.25 -12.50 -18.37
C CYS A 62 5.18 -13.30 -19.12
N ALA A 63 5.39 -14.61 -19.25
CA ALA A 63 4.44 -15.51 -19.92
C ALA A 63 3.18 -15.79 -19.07
N ALA A 64 3.29 -15.79 -17.74
CA ALA A 64 2.14 -15.97 -16.85
C ALA A 64 1.15 -14.80 -16.97
N ARG A 65 -0.12 -15.06 -16.69
CA ARG A 65 -1.19 -14.06 -16.86
C ARG A 65 -1.92 -13.71 -15.57
N ALA A 66 -1.95 -14.62 -14.60
CA ALA A 66 -2.67 -14.43 -13.34
C ALA A 66 -2.05 -13.30 -12.50
N ARG A 67 -2.89 -12.46 -11.97
CA ARG A 67 -2.54 -11.34 -11.09
C ARG A 67 -3.32 -11.46 -9.80
N ILE A 68 -2.69 -11.14 -8.69
CA ILE A 68 -3.33 -11.12 -7.39
C ILE A 68 -3.15 -9.77 -6.72
N GLU A 69 -4.18 -9.28 -6.06
CA GLU A 69 -4.09 -8.18 -5.10
C GLU A 69 -4.06 -8.76 -3.68
N LEU A 70 -3.06 -8.41 -2.90
CA LEU A 70 -2.96 -8.68 -1.47
C LEU A 70 -3.65 -7.58 -0.68
N GLY A 71 -4.41 -7.93 0.35
CA GLY A 71 -5.08 -6.97 1.21
C GLY A 71 -6.11 -6.15 0.43
N SER A 72 -7.06 -6.79 -0.24
CA SER A 72 -8.03 -6.14 -1.13
C SER A 72 -8.97 -5.14 -0.43
N GLY A 73 -9.01 -5.13 0.91
CA GLY A 73 -9.60 -4.06 1.72
C GLY A 73 -11.01 -3.66 1.26
N ALA A 74 -11.14 -2.50 0.61
CA ALA A 74 -12.42 -1.98 0.12
C ALA A 74 -12.89 -2.61 -1.21
N GLY A 75 -12.08 -3.46 -1.86
CA GLY A 75 -12.45 -4.15 -3.10
C GLY A 75 -12.45 -3.29 -4.36
N LEU A 76 -11.70 -2.18 -4.38
CA LEU A 76 -11.69 -1.27 -5.53
C LEU A 76 -10.98 -1.85 -6.75
N MET A 77 -9.90 -2.62 -6.55
CA MET A 77 -9.20 -3.31 -7.64
C MET A 77 -10.16 -4.24 -8.39
N ARG A 78 -10.98 -5.00 -7.66
CA ARG A 78 -12.00 -5.87 -8.23
C ARG A 78 -13.00 -5.13 -9.13
N GLN A 79 -13.38 -3.92 -8.72
CA GLN A 79 -14.32 -3.10 -9.49
C GLN A 79 -13.71 -2.56 -10.78
N LEU A 80 -12.43 -2.23 -10.77
CA LEU A 80 -11.72 -1.62 -11.90
C LEU A 80 -11.11 -2.67 -12.85
N TYR A 81 -10.64 -3.78 -12.31
CA TYR A 81 -9.92 -4.84 -13.02
C TYR A 81 -10.45 -6.22 -12.58
N PRO A 82 -11.61 -6.66 -13.08
CA PRO A 82 -12.28 -7.90 -12.64
C PRO A 82 -11.45 -9.18 -12.84
N GLU A 83 -10.44 -9.13 -13.72
CA GLU A 83 -9.51 -10.24 -13.97
C GLU A 83 -8.42 -10.39 -12.91
N VAL A 84 -8.27 -9.44 -12.00
CA VAL A 84 -7.32 -9.53 -10.88
C VAL A 84 -7.96 -10.34 -9.76
N ILE A 85 -7.28 -11.39 -9.33
CA ILE A 85 -7.70 -12.22 -8.19
C ILE A 85 -7.55 -11.39 -6.92
N THR A 86 -8.62 -11.22 -6.18
CA THR A 86 -8.61 -10.48 -4.92
C THR A 86 -8.31 -11.39 -3.75
N SER A 87 -7.44 -10.94 -2.83
CA SER A 87 -7.15 -11.69 -1.61
C SER A 87 -7.08 -10.79 -0.38
N ASP A 88 -7.41 -11.39 0.74
CA ASP A 88 -7.28 -10.77 2.06
C ASP A 88 -7.03 -11.86 3.10
N VAL A 89 -6.57 -11.48 4.28
CA VAL A 89 -6.49 -12.39 5.43
C VAL A 89 -7.86 -12.58 6.09
N LYS A 90 -8.81 -11.67 5.82
CA LYS A 90 -10.18 -11.69 6.33
C LYS A 90 -11.15 -12.21 5.26
N PRO A 91 -12.16 -13.00 5.62
CA PRO A 91 -13.19 -13.47 4.69
C PRO A 91 -14.17 -12.34 4.38
N LEU A 92 -13.93 -11.62 3.27
CA LEU A 92 -14.79 -10.54 2.80
C LEU A 92 -15.60 -10.99 1.57
N PRO A 93 -16.81 -10.46 1.35
CA PRO A 93 -17.73 -10.96 0.29
C PRO A 93 -17.18 -10.87 -1.15
N PHE A 94 -16.16 -10.05 -1.38
CA PHE A 94 -15.55 -9.80 -2.70
C PHE A 94 -14.13 -10.36 -2.82
N VAL A 95 -13.68 -11.12 -1.83
CA VAL A 95 -12.36 -11.79 -1.83
C VAL A 95 -12.51 -13.17 -2.48
N ASP A 96 -11.69 -13.41 -3.51
CA ASP A 96 -11.68 -14.68 -4.23
C ASP A 96 -10.95 -15.77 -3.45
N VAL A 97 -9.89 -15.39 -2.71
CA VAL A 97 -9.04 -16.33 -1.98
C VAL A 97 -8.53 -15.72 -0.68
N LEU A 98 -8.57 -16.49 0.40
CA LEU A 98 -7.87 -16.11 1.63
C LEU A 98 -6.39 -16.38 1.46
N ALA A 99 -5.56 -15.35 1.61
CA ALA A 99 -4.11 -15.45 1.48
C ALA A 99 -3.38 -14.46 2.38
N ARG A 100 -2.22 -14.89 2.83
CA ARG A 100 -1.19 -14.02 3.43
C ARG A 100 -0.09 -13.82 2.41
N GLY A 101 0.57 -12.67 2.43
CA GLY A 101 1.71 -12.42 1.54
C GLY A 101 2.87 -13.40 1.77
N GLU A 102 2.99 -13.90 2.98
CA GLU A 102 4.01 -14.87 3.42
C GLU A 102 3.71 -16.33 3.03
N GLU A 103 2.48 -16.60 2.54
CA GLU A 103 2.02 -17.94 2.14
C GLU A 103 0.98 -17.83 1.04
N LEU A 104 1.42 -17.82 -0.20
CA LEU A 104 0.54 -17.66 -1.36
C LEU A 104 0.00 -19.00 -1.83
N PRO A 105 -1.34 -19.20 -1.92
CA PRO A 105 -1.95 -20.48 -2.31
C PRO A 105 -1.90 -20.69 -3.84
N PHE A 106 -0.77 -20.41 -4.44
CA PHE A 106 -0.52 -20.53 -5.88
C PHE A 106 0.64 -21.45 -6.18
N ARG A 107 0.60 -22.11 -7.34
CA ARG A 107 1.69 -22.97 -7.83
C ARG A 107 2.91 -22.12 -8.17
N ASP A 108 4.07 -22.73 -8.15
CA ASP A 108 5.32 -22.12 -8.54
C ASP A 108 5.23 -21.53 -9.95
N GLY A 109 5.67 -20.28 -10.09
CA GLY A 109 5.72 -19.58 -11.37
C GLY A 109 4.36 -19.38 -12.07
N SER A 110 3.25 -19.46 -11.35
CA SER A 110 1.91 -19.31 -11.94
C SER A 110 1.39 -17.87 -11.99
N LEU A 111 1.97 -16.97 -11.19
CA LEU A 111 1.57 -15.57 -11.15
C LEU A 111 2.43 -14.72 -12.06
N ARG A 112 1.81 -13.74 -12.71
CA ARG A 112 2.46 -12.65 -13.42
C ARG A 112 2.83 -11.53 -12.45
N ALA A 113 1.88 -11.13 -11.62
CA ALA A 113 2.06 -9.99 -10.74
C ALA A 113 1.35 -10.17 -9.41
N VAL A 114 1.97 -9.63 -8.36
CA VAL A 114 1.39 -9.41 -7.04
C VAL A 114 1.25 -7.90 -6.83
N TYR A 115 0.04 -7.42 -6.60
CA TYR A 115 -0.22 -6.02 -6.27
C TYR A 115 -0.45 -5.89 -4.76
N GLY A 116 0.02 -4.79 -4.18
CA GLY A 116 -0.25 -4.45 -2.80
C GLY A 116 -0.39 -2.94 -2.64
N ILE A 117 -1.47 -2.48 -2.01
CA ILE A 117 -1.72 -1.06 -1.73
C ILE A 117 -1.85 -0.88 -0.24
N ASN A 118 -0.86 -0.25 0.38
CA ASN A 118 -0.76 -0.10 1.84
C ASN A 118 -0.89 -1.45 2.57
N VAL A 119 -0.13 -2.45 2.13
CA VAL A 119 -0.17 -3.80 2.69
C VAL A 119 1.20 -4.34 3.10
N PHE A 120 2.28 -3.90 2.45
CA PHE A 120 3.62 -4.41 2.72
C PHE A 120 4.07 -4.13 4.16
N HIS A 121 3.75 -2.94 4.68
CA HIS A 121 4.08 -2.56 6.04
C HIS A 121 3.29 -3.32 7.12
N HIS A 122 2.24 -4.06 6.74
CA HIS A 122 1.49 -4.98 7.61
C HIS A 122 2.04 -6.40 7.64
N LEU A 123 2.94 -6.77 6.72
CA LEU A 123 3.51 -8.11 6.68
C LEU A 123 4.25 -8.43 8.00
N ALA A 124 3.98 -9.60 8.56
CA ALA A 124 4.66 -10.05 9.76
C ALA A 124 6.09 -10.52 9.46
N ASP A 125 6.32 -11.09 8.27
CA ASP A 125 7.59 -11.63 7.82
C ASP A 125 7.85 -11.27 6.36
N THR A 126 8.57 -10.16 6.13
CA THR A 126 8.88 -9.71 4.77
C THR A 126 9.87 -10.64 4.05
N GLU A 127 10.71 -11.39 4.80
CA GLU A 127 11.59 -12.38 4.18
C GLU A 127 10.78 -13.54 3.59
N ALA A 128 9.80 -14.06 4.34
CA ALA A 128 8.88 -15.07 3.84
C ALA A 128 8.09 -14.57 2.62
N PHE A 129 7.65 -13.30 2.63
CA PHE A 129 7.01 -12.69 1.46
C PHE A 129 7.92 -12.70 0.22
N PHE A 130 9.19 -12.32 0.33
CA PHE A 130 10.10 -12.34 -0.80
C PHE A 130 10.45 -13.76 -1.28
N HIS A 131 10.47 -14.75 -0.39
CA HIS A 131 10.57 -16.16 -0.78
C HIS A 131 9.34 -16.61 -1.56
N GLU A 132 8.13 -16.28 -1.09
CA GLU A 132 6.89 -16.58 -1.79
C GLU A 132 6.78 -15.85 -3.14
N LEU A 133 7.20 -14.59 -3.20
CA LEU A 133 7.29 -13.84 -4.45
C LEU A 133 8.21 -14.56 -5.46
N THR A 134 9.38 -15.00 -4.99
CA THR A 134 10.33 -15.76 -5.83
C THR A 134 9.76 -17.11 -6.27
N ARG A 135 8.97 -17.78 -5.45
CA ARG A 135 8.37 -19.08 -5.76
C ARG A 135 7.16 -18.93 -6.71
N ALA A 136 6.18 -18.12 -6.32
CA ALA A 136 4.86 -18.10 -6.97
C ALA A 136 4.81 -17.25 -8.24
N VAL A 137 5.63 -16.20 -8.36
CA VAL A 137 5.67 -15.34 -9.55
C VAL A 137 6.57 -15.95 -10.61
N ALA A 138 6.15 -15.96 -11.87
CA ALA A 138 6.93 -16.44 -12.99
C ALA A 138 8.16 -15.54 -13.28
N PRO A 139 9.23 -16.07 -13.85
CA PRO A 139 10.34 -15.25 -14.33
C PRO A 139 9.85 -14.15 -15.28
N GLY A 140 10.37 -12.93 -15.09
CA GLY A 140 9.94 -11.74 -15.81
C GLY A 140 8.71 -11.04 -15.23
N GLY A 141 7.99 -11.67 -14.30
CA GLY A 141 6.95 -11.06 -13.49
C GLY A 141 7.49 -10.42 -12.22
N GLY A 142 6.62 -9.98 -11.31
CA GLY A 142 7.09 -9.34 -10.09
C GLY A 142 5.98 -8.88 -9.15
N CYS A 143 6.28 -7.92 -8.29
CA CYS A 143 5.26 -7.22 -7.51
C CYS A 143 5.29 -5.71 -7.75
N VAL A 144 4.13 -5.10 -7.58
CA VAL A 144 3.96 -3.65 -7.57
C VAL A 144 3.30 -3.28 -6.25
N LEU A 145 4.02 -2.52 -5.44
CA LEU A 145 3.56 -2.08 -4.12
C LEU A 145 3.38 -0.56 -4.13
N ILE A 146 2.32 -0.09 -3.49
CA ILE A 146 2.13 1.32 -3.18
C ILE A 146 2.12 1.46 -1.67
N GLU A 147 3.09 2.18 -1.14
CA GLU A 147 3.38 2.24 0.28
C GLU A 147 3.62 3.68 0.75
N PRO A 148 3.51 3.95 2.06
CA PRO A 148 3.89 5.22 2.64
C PRO A 148 5.32 5.59 2.28
N HIS A 149 5.50 6.81 1.75
CA HIS A 149 6.81 7.32 1.36
C HIS A 149 7.63 7.76 2.60
N TYR A 150 8.92 7.98 2.38
CA TYR A 150 9.89 8.31 3.43
C TYR A 150 10.55 9.69 3.22
N GLY A 151 10.04 10.49 2.31
CA GLY A 151 10.48 11.87 2.09
C GLY A 151 10.16 12.81 3.28
N PRO A 152 10.67 14.04 3.27
CA PRO A 152 10.51 14.97 4.40
C PRO A 152 9.07 15.21 4.84
N ALA A 153 8.15 15.44 3.88
CA ALA A 153 6.73 15.66 4.20
C ALA A 153 6.08 14.39 4.77
N ALA A 154 6.36 13.23 4.17
CA ALA A 154 5.84 11.95 4.65
C ALA A 154 6.30 11.66 6.09
N ARG A 155 7.60 11.81 6.37
CA ARG A 155 8.15 11.63 7.73
C ARG A 155 7.48 12.52 8.77
N LEU A 156 7.23 13.79 8.41
CA LEU A 156 6.54 14.72 9.32
C LEU A 156 5.10 14.29 9.57
N LEU A 157 4.36 13.98 8.51
CA LEU A 157 2.92 13.69 8.60
C LEU A 157 2.65 12.31 9.22
N PHE A 158 3.39 11.26 8.86
CA PHE A 158 3.21 9.93 9.44
C PHE A 158 3.62 9.87 10.92
N ARG A 159 4.61 10.65 11.34
CA ARG A 159 5.00 10.71 12.75
C ARG A 159 4.05 11.51 13.64
N HIS A 160 3.31 12.48 13.09
CA HIS A 160 2.60 13.46 13.90
C HIS A 160 1.09 13.56 13.62
N LEU A 161 0.64 13.19 12.44
CA LEU A 161 -0.76 13.28 12.03
C LEU A 161 -1.37 11.90 11.75
N PHE A 162 -0.75 11.08 10.91
CA PHE A 162 -1.23 9.75 10.53
C PHE A 162 -0.69 8.68 11.49
N THR A 163 -0.97 8.84 12.77
CA THR A 163 -0.41 8.03 13.87
C THR A 163 -1.29 6.84 14.25
N SER A 164 -2.10 6.34 13.32
CA SER A 164 -2.86 5.09 13.51
C SER A 164 -1.95 3.86 13.59
N GLU A 165 -0.75 3.97 13.04
CA GLU A 165 0.29 2.96 12.99
C GLU A 165 1.65 3.61 13.25
N ASP A 166 2.64 2.82 13.62
CA ASP A 166 3.99 3.31 13.87
C ASP A 166 4.69 3.78 12.57
N TYR A 167 5.64 4.69 12.71
CA TYR A 167 6.54 5.11 11.65
C TYR A 167 7.98 5.13 12.17
N ASP A 168 8.60 3.95 12.23
CA ASP A 168 9.98 3.79 12.74
C ASP A 168 10.97 3.43 11.61
N VAL A 169 11.78 4.41 11.22
CA VAL A 169 12.86 4.25 10.23
C VAL A 169 14.08 3.52 10.81
N HIS A 170 14.15 3.35 12.13
CA HIS A 170 15.24 2.71 12.86
C HIS A 170 14.89 1.29 13.33
N ALA A 171 13.73 0.76 12.92
CA ALA A 171 13.30 -0.59 13.31
C ALA A 171 14.45 -1.59 13.12
N PRO A 172 14.78 -2.39 14.16
CA PRO A 172 15.95 -3.27 14.14
C PRO A 172 15.79 -4.49 13.24
N SER A 173 14.55 -4.83 12.89
CA SER A 173 14.20 -6.04 12.13
C SER A 173 13.24 -5.74 11.00
N TRP A 174 13.28 -6.58 9.95
CA TRP A 174 12.29 -6.63 8.87
C TRP A 174 11.05 -7.44 9.26
N GLN A 175 11.11 -8.14 10.37
CA GLN A 175 10.07 -9.02 10.88
C GLN A 175 9.48 -8.43 12.14
N ARG A 176 8.19 -8.63 12.33
CA ARG A 176 7.56 -8.42 13.63
C ARG A 176 7.83 -9.63 14.51
N HIS A 177 8.19 -9.39 15.77
CA HIS A 177 8.53 -10.46 16.71
C HIS A 177 7.32 -11.33 17.08
N ASP A 178 6.11 -10.82 16.90
CA ASP A 178 4.87 -11.52 17.18
C ASP A 178 3.98 -11.51 15.95
N ARG A 179 3.78 -12.69 15.34
CA ARG A 179 2.93 -12.87 14.16
C ARG A 179 1.45 -12.72 14.46
N ASP A 180 1.06 -12.86 15.73
CA ASP A 180 -0.33 -12.77 16.16
C ASP A 180 -0.71 -11.36 16.62
N ARG A 181 0.22 -10.41 16.53
CA ARG A 181 -0.05 -9.01 16.84
C ARG A 181 -1.05 -8.41 15.84
N PRO A 182 -1.89 -7.47 16.35
CA PRO A 182 -2.85 -6.76 15.53
C PRO A 182 -2.24 -6.11 14.29
N ALA A 183 -3.00 -6.00 13.21
CA ALA A 183 -2.57 -5.28 11.99
C ALA A 183 -2.25 -3.81 12.28
N SER A 184 -2.88 -3.22 13.30
CA SER A 184 -2.61 -1.87 13.79
C SER A 184 -1.18 -1.66 14.34
N ASP A 185 -0.43 -2.74 14.60
CA ASP A 185 0.97 -2.70 15.06
C ASP A 185 1.98 -2.66 13.88
N ALA A 186 1.55 -2.19 12.73
CA ALA A 186 2.35 -2.08 11.51
C ALA A 186 3.37 -0.93 11.57
N ASN A 187 4.46 -1.06 10.80
CA ASN A 187 5.43 0.02 10.63
C ASN A 187 5.35 0.61 9.22
N GLN A 188 4.72 1.77 9.08
CA GLN A 188 4.58 2.47 7.81
C GLN A 188 5.92 2.82 7.12
N ALA A 189 7.05 2.79 7.84
CA ALA A 189 8.39 2.97 7.29
C ALA A 189 9.05 1.66 6.80
N LEU A 190 8.35 0.50 6.82
CA LEU A 190 8.97 -0.80 6.55
C LEU A 190 9.57 -0.90 5.14
N SER A 191 8.93 -0.34 4.13
CA SER A 191 9.45 -0.30 2.77
C SER A 191 10.79 0.43 2.68
N TYR A 192 10.94 1.55 3.40
CA TYR A 192 12.22 2.26 3.55
C TYR A 192 13.27 1.40 4.25
N VAL A 193 12.88 0.80 5.39
CA VAL A 193 13.80 -0.05 6.18
C VAL A 193 14.38 -1.18 5.32
N VAL A 194 13.54 -1.89 4.60
CA VAL A 194 13.93 -3.07 3.81
C VAL A 194 14.67 -2.69 2.54
N LEU A 195 14.11 -1.79 1.74
CA LEU A 195 14.54 -1.58 0.34
C LEU A 195 15.49 -0.41 0.15
N ARG A 196 15.58 0.49 1.16
CA ARG A 196 16.49 1.66 1.08
C ARG A 196 17.58 1.61 2.13
N ARG A 197 17.22 1.57 3.41
CA ARG A 197 18.22 1.51 4.48
C ARG A 197 19.07 0.26 4.38
N ASP A 198 18.43 -0.89 4.23
CA ASP A 198 19.06 -2.21 4.20
C ASP A 198 19.10 -2.81 2.77
N GLY A 199 18.97 -1.98 1.73
CA GLY A 199 18.84 -2.42 0.34
C GLY A 199 19.98 -3.31 -0.17
N ALA A 200 21.22 -3.08 0.28
CA ALA A 200 22.36 -3.96 -0.05
C ALA A 200 22.16 -5.37 0.53
N ARG A 201 21.78 -5.46 1.81
CA ARG A 201 21.45 -6.73 2.48
C ARG A 201 20.27 -7.43 1.81
N TRP A 202 19.24 -6.67 1.42
CA TRP A 202 18.08 -7.22 0.70
C TRP A 202 18.49 -7.82 -0.65
N GLN A 203 19.31 -7.11 -1.44
CA GLN A 203 19.77 -7.59 -2.74
C GLN A 203 20.67 -8.82 -2.63
N GLU A 204 21.54 -8.89 -1.61
CA GLU A 204 22.37 -10.05 -1.31
C GLU A 204 21.52 -11.27 -0.94
N ARG A 205 20.47 -11.05 -0.14
CA ARG A 205 19.59 -12.14 0.33
C ARG A 205 18.64 -12.65 -0.75
N PHE A 206 18.20 -11.77 -1.67
CA PHE A 206 17.28 -12.09 -2.74
C PHE A 206 17.86 -11.74 -4.12
N PRO A 207 18.97 -12.41 -4.56
CA PRO A 207 19.65 -12.09 -5.82
C PRO A 207 18.79 -12.33 -7.06
N GLY A 208 17.73 -13.15 -6.96
CA GLY A 208 16.75 -13.39 -8.02
C GLY A 208 15.67 -12.32 -8.15
N LEU A 209 15.64 -11.33 -7.24
CA LEU A 209 14.73 -10.19 -7.27
C LEU A 209 15.49 -8.90 -7.58
N ARG A 210 14.89 -8.02 -8.37
CA ARG A 210 15.47 -6.73 -8.73
C ARG A 210 14.49 -5.59 -8.49
N LEU A 211 14.91 -4.59 -7.74
CA LEU A 211 14.17 -3.34 -7.59
C LEU A 211 14.31 -2.52 -8.90
N LEU A 212 13.21 -2.41 -9.67
CA LEU A 212 13.18 -1.68 -10.94
C LEU A 212 12.79 -0.23 -10.80
N ALA A 213 11.91 0.07 -9.85
CA ALA A 213 11.43 1.43 -9.62
C ALA A 213 11.07 1.63 -8.14
N ASP A 214 11.30 2.86 -7.70
CA ASP A 214 10.82 3.40 -6.43
C ASP A 214 10.51 4.88 -6.70
N THR A 215 9.23 5.13 -7.03
CA THR A 215 8.78 6.41 -7.57
C THR A 215 7.85 7.09 -6.59
N PRO A 216 8.25 8.20 -5.97
CA PRO A 216 7.38 8.98 -5.10
C PRO A 216 6.25 9.63 -5.89
N HIS A 217 5.09 9.75 -5.29
CA HIS A 217 3.91 10.41 -5.87
C HIS A 217 2.86 10.70 -4.81
N THR A 218 1.79 11.38 -5.24
CA THR A 218 0.58 11.60 -4.44
C THR A 218 0.86 12.34 -3.13
N HIS A 219 0.46 13.57 -3.07
CA HIS A 219 0.63 14.41 -1.88
C HIS A 219 -0.67 15.16 -1.54
N LEU A 220 -1.03 16.22 -2.28
CA LEU A 220 -2.19 17.05 -1.97
C LEU A 220 -3.52 16.28 -2.06
N SER A 221 -3.70 15.47 -3.10
CA SER A 221 -4.94 14.73 -3.32
C SER A 221 -5.23 13.77 -2.17
N TYR A 222 -4.22 13.05 -1.68
CA TYR A 222 -4.36 12.17 -0.52
C TYR A 222 -4.65 12.98 0.76
N LEU A 223 -3.87 14.02 1.01
CA LEU A 223 -3.99 14.86 2.21
C LEU A 223 -5.39 15.49 2.32
N VAL A 224 -5.88 16.14 1.23
CA VAL A 224 -7.18 16.83 1.27
C VAL A 224 -8.38 15.88 1.19
N SER A 225 -8.19 14.65 0.68
CA SER A 225 -9.22 13.62 0.73
C SER A 225 -9.44 13.10 2.15
N GLY A 226 -8.45 13.28 3.03
CA GLY A 226 -8.43 12.73 4.38
C GLY A 226 -8.17 11.21 4.43
N GLY A 227 -7.93 10.57 3.28
CA GLY A 227 -7.82 9.12 3.22
C GLY A 227 -9.04 8.44 3.86
N VAL A 228 -8.83 7.26 4.41
CA VAL A 228 -9.89 6.51 5.11
C VAL A 228 -10.03 6.96 6.59
N ASN A 229 -8.99 7.51 7.19
CA ASN A 229 -8.95 7.79 8.63
C ASN A 229 -9.37 9.21 9.02
N PHE A 230 -9.44 10.17 8.08
CA PHE A 230 -9.75 11.56 8.36
C PHE A 230 -10.90 12.10 7.50
N ARG A 231 -11.51 13.18 7.94
CA ARG A 231 -12.54 13.89 7.19
C ARG A 231 -11.97 14.45 5.89
N GLN A 232 -12.79 14.48 4.84
CA GLN A 232 -12.44 15.16 3.60
C GLN A 232 -12.41 16.67 3.83
N LEU A 233 -11.31 17.34 3.46
CA LEU A 233 -11.06 18.76 3.76
C LEU A 233 -11.61 19.72 2.71
N VAL A 234 -11.87 19.23 1.49
CA VAL A 234 -12.33 20.06 0.37
C VAL A 234 -13.52 19.39 -0.33
N PRO A 235 -14.41 20.17 -0.97
CA PRO A 235 -15.49 19.57 -1.75
C PRO A 235 -14.95 18.79 -2.95
N THR A 236 -15.67 17.76 -3.37
CA THR A 236 -15.31 16.88 -4.49
C THR A 236 -15.05 17.65 -5.79
N SER A 237 -15.80 18.74 -6.02
CA SER A 237 -15.63 19.61 -7.19
C SER A 237 -14.23 20.21 -7.34
N ALA A 238 -13.48 20.37 -6.22
CA ALA A 238 -12.11 20.86 -6.22
C ALA A 238 -11.08 19.80 -6.74
N GLY A 239 -11.45 18.52 -6.82
CA GLY A 239 -10.55 17.43 -7.12
C GLY A 239 -9.78 17.57 -8.44
N ARG A 240 -10.42 18.13 -9.50
CA ARG A 240 -9.73 18.40 -10.77
C ARG A 240 -8.64 19.46 -10.66
N GLY A 241 -8.91 20.53 -9.90
CA GLY A 241 -7.96 21.60 -9.65
C GLY A 241 -6.76 21.09 -8.83
N ILE A 242 -7.05 20.34 -7.77
CA ILE A 242 -6.03 19.73 -6.91
C ILE A 242 -5.09 18.82 -7.70
N ARG A 243 -5.63 17.93 -8.53
CA ARG A 243 -4.79 17.06 -9.38
C ARG A 243 -4.00 17.81 -10.45
N ARG A 244 -4.47 18.96 -10.94
CA ARG A 244 -3.66 19.82 -11.82
C ARG A 244 -2.50 20.45 -11.06
N LEU A 245 -2.77 20.98 -9.87
CA LEU A 245 -1.73 21.54 -9.00
C LEU A 245 -0.71 20.45 -8.59
N GLU A 246 -1.17 19.28 -8.19
CA GLU A 246 -0.32 18.14 -7.84
C GLU A 246 0.62 17.77 -8.99
N ARG A 247 0.13 17.69 -10.22
CA ARG A 247 0.97 17.45 -11.41
C ARG A 247 1.98 18.57 -11.67
N ALA A 248 1.62 19.81 -11.41
CA ALA A 248 2.56 20.94 -11.52
C ALA A 248 3.66 20.89 -10.45
N LEU A 249 3.35 20.30 -9.30
CA LEU A 249 4.30 20.11 -8.18
C LEU A 249 5.08 18.78 -8.27
N ALA A 250 4.86 17.95 -9.29
CA ALA A 250 5.55 16.66 -9.44
C ALA A 250 7.09 16.72 -9.37
N PRO A 251 7.79 17.79 -9.83
CA PRO A 251 9.24 17.93 -9.59
C PRO A 251 9.63 17.96 -8.11
N LEU A 252 8.69 18.26 -7.21
CA LEU A 252 8.88 18.28 -5.76
C LEU A 252 8.46 16.97 -5.07
N ASP A 253 8.03 15.95 -5.81
CA ASP A 253 7.61 14.66 -5.27
C ASP A 253 8.63 14.03 -4.29
N PRO A 254 9.95 14.10 -4.51
CA PRO A 254 10.91 13.58 -3.53
C PRO A 254 10.79 14.21 -2.13
N ILE A 255 10.23 15.42 -2.04
CA ILE A 255 10.04 16.16 -0.78
C ILE A 255 8.61 16.03 -0.28
N LEU A 256 7.61 16.16 -1.17
CA LEU A 256 6.20 16.34 -0.82
C LEU A 256 5.39 15.04 -0.84
N ALA A 257 5.82 14.02 -1.60
CA ALA A 257 5.06 12.79 -1.76
C ALA A 257 4.77 12.10 -0.42
N LEU A 258 3.56 11.55 -0.31
CA LEU A 258 3.12 10.75 0.84
C LEU A 258 3.11 9.26 0.52
N GLN A 259 3.07 8.91 -0.77
CA GLN A 259 3.10 7.53 -1.24
C GLN A 259 4.23 7.35 -2.26
N HIS A 260 4.65 6.11 -2.45
CA HIS A 260 5.55 5.74 -3.53
C HIS A 260 5.15 4.41 -4.17
N THR A 261 5.44 4.26 -5.45
CA THR A 261 5.27 3.00 -6.18
C THR A 261 6.61 2.28 -6.23
N ILE A 262 6.63 1.08 -5.68
CA ILE A 262 7.78 0.17 -5.66
C ILE A 262 7.50 -0.93 -6.67
N VAL A 263 8.45 -1.21 -7.55
CA VAL A 263 8.35 -2.33 -8.51
C VAL A 263 9.55 -3.25 -8.34
N ILE A 264 9.27 -4.50 -7.98
CA ILE A 264 10.27 -5.55 -7.84
C ILE A 264 9.97 -6.63 -8.86
N ARG A 265 10.97 -6.96 -9.69
CA ARG A 265 10.87 -7.99 -10.72
C ARG A 265 11.60 -9.25 -10.28
N ARG A 266 11.01 -10.41 -10.58
CA ARG A 266 11.71 -11.69 -10.55
C ARG A 266 12.53 -11.83 -11.83
N GLU A 267 13.85 -11.91 -11.67
CA GLU A 267 14.77 -12.20 -12.77
C GLU A 267 14.65 -13.67 -13.20
N ARG A 268 15.31 -14.01 -14.29
CA ARG A 268 15.27 -15.38 -14.86
C ARG A 268 16.09 -16.36 -14.05
#